data_172a87f46bd660bd445a54a3bf05f941
#
_entry.id   172a87f46bd660bd445a54a3bf05f941
#
_cell.length_a   1.000
_cell.length_b   1.000
_cell.length_c   1.000
_cell.angle_alpha   90.00
_cell.angle_beta   90.00
_cell.angle_gamma   90.00
#
_symmetry.space_group_name_H-M   'P 1'
#
loop_
_entity.id
_entity.type
_entity.pdbx_description
1 polymer ?
#
loop_
_entity_poly.entity_id
_entity_poly.type
_entity_poly.pdbx_seq_one_letter_code
_entity_poly.pdbx_strand_id
1 'polypeptide(L)'
;PGSWERTLEAYERVTTEGAPTRVYHQSHFHNPDDYRAFLAAGHVTGTGTPMHRFGPLKLFIDGSLGARTALMRKPYNDDPSTSGIATLTPEQIDELVGIAVENKCSVAVHAIGDLAVERMLDAYDKVTNGSNPLRLGIVHVQITDRALLERMARRSILAHVQPIFLQYDTTIAEDRVGAELASTSYAFRTMEELGIPVSYGTDSPVEDLNPWRNLASAVTRTRFEGNAAPWHPEECVTVAQAVDAYTAGSAFASFEEQTKGRLLP
;
A
#
# COMPACT_ATOMS: atom_id res chain seq x y z
N PRO A 1 -24.43 13.84 2.29
CA PRO A 1 -23.22 14.06 1.58
C PRO A 1 -22.08 14.02 2.57
N GLY A 2 -21.32 12.95 2.53
CA GLY A 2 -20.00 12.94 3.14
C GLY A 2 -19.07 13.71 2.22
N SER A 3 -19.19 15.02 2.21
CA SER A 3 -18.30 15.78 1.39
C SER A 3 -16.91 15.73 2.00
N TRP A 4 -15.92 15.65 1.15
CA TRP A 4 -14.52 15.72 1.55
C TRP A 4 -14.22 16.97 2.41
N GLU A 5 -14.98 18.05 2.24
CA GLU A 5 -14.86 19.29 3.02
C GLU A 5 -15.06 19.05 4.52
N ARG A 6 -16.09 18.29 4.93
CA ARG A 6 -16.30 17.95 6.35
C ARG A 6 -15.15 17.14 6.95
N THR A 7 -14.59 16.24 6.14
CA THR A 7 -13.43 15.46 6.57
C THR A 7 -12.22 16.38 6.79
N LEU A 8 -11.99 17.31 5.88
CA LEU A 8 -10.90 18.28 6.01
C LEU A 8 -11.10 19.23 7.19
N GLU A 9 -12.30 19.76 7.39
CA GLU A 9 -12.64 20.56 8.59
C GLU A 9 -12.33 19.82 9.89
N ALA A 10 -12.64 18.51 9.95
CA ALA A 10 -12.32 17.70 11.12
C ALA A 10 -10.81 17.56 11.34
N TYR A 11 -10.02 17.27 10.29
CA TYR A 11 -8.56 17.20 10.37
C TYR A 11 -7.94 18.55 10.74
N GLU A 12 -8.39 19.64 10.13
CA GLU A 12 -7.93 20.99 10.43
C GLU A 12 -8.16 21.32 11.90
N ARG A 13 -9.35 21.07 12.42
CA ARG A 13 -9.67 21.30 13.82
C ARG A 13 -8.78 20.47 14.74
N VAL A 14 -8.68 19.17 14.53
CA VAL A 14 -7.87 18.27 15.37
C VAL A 14 -6.38 18.67 15.37
N THR A 15 -5.84 19.05 14.21
CA THR A 15 -4.43 19.42 14.09
C THR A 15 -4.13 20.82 14.64
N THR A 16 -5.10 21.75 14.62
CA THR A 16 -4.96 23.08 15.25
C THR A 16 -5.19 23.06 16.75
N GLU A 17 -6.06 22.16 17.26
CA GLU A 17 -6.30 21.97 18.69
C GLU A 17 -5.17 21.20 19.41
N GLY A 18 -4.08 20.86 18.72
CA GLY A 18 -2.88 20.27 19.29
C GLY A 18 -2.83 18.74 19.28
N ALA A 19 -3.33 18.12 18.21
CA ALA A 19 -3.14 16.68 18.03
C ALA A 19 -1.66 16.29 18.13
N PRO A 20 -1.31 15.21 18.84
CA PRO A 20 0.08 14.80 19.02
C PRO A 20 0.69 14.14 17.77
N THR A 21 -0.13 13.92 16.72
CA THR A 21 0.25 13.13 15.54
C THR A 21 0.13 13.95 14.27
N ARG A 22 1.15 13.87 13.43
CA ARG A 22 1.11 14.43 12.07
C ARG A 22 0.32 13.51 11.15
N VAL A 23 -0.45 14.11 10.26
CA VAL A 23 -1.31 13.41 9.29
C VAL A 23 -0.77 13.62 7.87
N TYR A 24 -0.55 12.54 7.14
CA TYR A 24 -0.38 12.55 5.69
C TYR A 24 -1.61 11.92 5.07
N HIS A 25 -2.52 12.77 4.60
CA HIS A 25 -3.90 12.44 4.29
C HIS A 25 -4.00 11.76 2.92
N GLN A 26 -4.48 10.52 2.89
CA GLN A 26 -4.88 9.85 1.65
C GLN A 26 -6.35 10.16 1.35
N SER A 27 -6.62 10.82 0.23
CA SER A 27 -7.96 11.24 -0.16
C SER A 27 -8.59 10.24 -1.13
N HIS A 28 -9.77 9.72 -0.78
CA HIS A 28 -10.44 8.69 -1.58
C HIS A 28 -11.59 9.27 -2.40
N PHE A 29 -11.55 8.97 -3.71
CA PHE A 29 -12.59 9.38 -4.65
C PHE A 29 -12.92 8.23 -5.61
N HIS A 30 -14.21 8.03 -5.87
CA HIS A 30 -14.73 7.18 -6.95
C HIS A 30 -15.18 7.99 -8.16
N ASN A 31 -15.62 9.24 -7.92
CA ASN A 31 -16.12 10.13 -8.94
C ASN A 31 -15.00 11.05 -9.43
N PRO A 32 -14.64 11.03 -10.73
CA PRO A 32 -13.64 11.91 -11.28
C PRO A 32 -13.90 13.40 -11.10
N ASP A 33 -15.19 13.83 -11.16
CA ASP A 33 -15.53 15.25 -11.03
C ASP A 33 -15.37 15.75 -9.58
N ASP A 34 -15.70 14.93 -8.59
CA ASP A 34 -15.43 15.24 -7.18
C ASP A 34 -13.93 15.36 -6.93
N TYR A 35 -13.13 14.49 -7.55
CA TYR A 35 -11.68 14.57 -7.44
C TYR A 35 -11.11 15.81 -8.13
N ARG A 36 -11.61 16.18 -9.31
CA ARG A 36 -11.24 17.45 -9.97
C ARG A 36 -11.59 18.67 -9.12
N ALA A 37 -12.77 18.68 -8.48
CA ALA A 37 -13.18 19.76 -7.58
C ALA A 37 -12.23 19.87 -6.36
N PHE A 38 -11.84 18.74 -5.77
CA PHE A 38 -10.87 18.69 -4.67
C PHE A 38 -9.50 19.26 -5.09
N LEU A 39 -8.99 18.89 -6.26
CA LEU A 39 -7.75 19.39 -6.80
C LEU A 39 -7.82 20.90 -7.12
N ALA A 40 -8.94 21.36 -7.69
CA ALA A 40 -9.18 22.79 -8.00
C ALA A 40 -9.21 23.65 -6.73
N ALA A 41 -9.56 23.09 -5.58
CA ALA A 41 -9.48 23.73 -4.27
C ALA A 41 -8.02 23.82 -3.73
N GLY A 42 -7.02 23.30 -4.46
CA GLY A 42 -5.61 23.39 -4.10
C GLY A 42 -5.09 22.20 -3.26
N HIS A 43 -5.88 21.16 -3.09
CA HIS A 43 -5.53 19.99 -2.27
C HIS A 43 -4.72 18.97 -3.09
N VAL A 44 -3.48 19.32 -3.41
CA VAL A 44 -2.56 18.46 -4.16
C VAL A 44 -1.49 17.85 -3.25
N THR A 45 -0.91 16.73 -3.67
CA THR A 45 0.13 16.03 -2.90
C THR A 45 1.23 17.00 -2.44
N GLY A 46 1.55 16.98 -1.16
CA GLY A 46 2.61 17.79 -0.54
C GLY A 46 2.16 19.16 -0.04
N THR A 47 0.96 19.64 -0.39
CA THR A 47 0.42 20.88 0.18
C THR A 47 -0.16 20.67 1.58
N GLY A 48 -0.45 21.75 2.30
CA GLY A 48 -0.97 21.72 3.67
C GLY A 48 0.01 22.30 4.68
N THR A 49 -0.10 21.87 5.94
CA THR A 49 0.73 22.33 7.06
C THR A 49 1.71 21.23 7.50
N PRO A 50 2.70 21.53 8.37
CA PRO A 50 3.54 20.47 8.94
C PRO A 50 2.78 19.41 9.74
N MET A 51 1.56 19.71 10.23
CA MET A 51 0.74 18.80 11.02
C MET A 51 -0.29 18.05 10.16
N HIS A 52 -0.73 18.64 9.05
CA HIS A 52 -1.67 18.02 8.11
C HIS A 52 -1.25 18.32 6.68
N ARG A 53 -0.75 17.29 5.98
CA ARG A 53 -0.38 17.36 4.56
C ARG A 53 -1.27 16.47 3.72
N PHE A 54 -1.59 16.97 2.53
CA PHE A 54 -2.26 16.17 1.52
C PHE A 54 -1.28 15.19 0.90
N GLY A 55 -1.68 13.94 0.85
CA GLY A 55 -0.96 12.82 0.31
C GLY A 55 -1.53 12.35 -1.02
N PRO A 56 -1.47 11.03 -1.30
CA PRO A 56 -1.92 10.46 -2.55
C PRO A 56 -3.45 10.41 -2.68
N LEU A 57 -3.91 10.35 -3.93
CA LEU A 57 -5.21 9.76 -4.24
C LEU A 57 -5.22 8.31 -3.77
N LYS A 58 -6.20 7.94 -2.94
CA LYS A 58 -6.42 6.56 -2.49
C LYS A 58 -7.49 5.90 -3.34
N LEU A 59 -7.17 4.73 -3.89
CA LEU A 59 -8.14 3.89 -4.58
C LEU A 59 -8.18 2.50 -3.95
N PHE A 60 -9.29 1.81 -4.16
CA PHE A 60 -9.46 0.39 -3.86
C PHE A 60 -9.87 -0.29 -5.15
N ILE A 61 -9.17 -1.32 -5.59
CA ILE A 61 -9.47 -2.02 -6.84
C ILE A 61 -9.88 -3.48 -6.65
N ASP A 62 -9.70 -4.00 -5.44
CA ASP A 62 -10.18 -5.32 -5.04
C ASP A 62 -10.56 -5.35 -3.55
N GLY A 63 -10.81 -6.57 -3.02
CA GLY A 63 -11.11 -6.80 -1.62
C GLY A 63 -9.96 -7.45 -0.86
N SER A 64 -10.23 -8.47 -0.02
CA SER A 64 -9.26 -9.10 0.87
C SER A 64 -9.07 -10.60 0.58
N LEU A 65 -7.89 -11.13 0.93
CA LEU A 65 -7.58 -12.55 0.81
C LEU A 65 -8.51 -13.41 1.68
N GLY A 66 -8.73 -12.99 2.92
CA GLY A 66 -9.56 -13.72 3.88
C GLY A 66 -10.99 -13.91 3.42
N ALA A 67 -11.60 -12.87 2.81
CA ALA A 67 -12.96 -12.92 2.28
C ALA A 67 -13.07 -13.53 0.88
N ARG A 68 -11.99 -13.97 0.23
CA ARG A 68 -11.94 -14.39 -1.19
C ARG A 68 -12.45 -13.31 -2.15
N THR A 69 -12.20 -12.06 -1.82
CA THR A 69 -12.56 -10.90 -2.63
C THR A 69 -11.35 -10.19 -3.23
N ALA A 70 -10.12 -10.55 -2.85
CA ALA A 70 -8.92 -10.15 -3.55
C ALA A 70 -8.96 -10.68 -5.00
N LEU A 71 -8.64 -9.82 -5.98
CA LEU A 71 -8.81 -10.13 -7.39
C LEU A 71 -7.64 -10.94 -7.93
N MET A 72 -7.89 -12.19 -8.24
CA MET A 72 -6.90 -13.18 -8.65
C MET A 72 -6.96 -13.46 -10.15
N ARG A 73 -5.81 -13.81 -10.75
CA ARG A 73 -5.73 -14.31 -12.15
C ARG A 73 -6.39 -15.67 -12.34
N LYS A 74 -6.41 -16.48 -11.29
CA LYS A 74 -7.04 -17.80 -11.27
C LYS A 74 -8.07 -17.86 -10.15
N PRO A 75 -9.08 -18.73 -10.26
CA PRO A 75 -10.00 -18.99 -9.13
C PRO A 75 -9.24 -19.40 -7.87
N TYR A 76 -9.83 -19.11 -6.72
CA TYR A 76 -9.30 -19.57 -5.44
C TYR A 76 -9.23 -21.09 -5.38
N ASN A 77 -8.17 -21.64 -4.82
CA ASN A 77 -8.00 -23.10 -4.73
C ASN A 77 -9.06 -23.77 -3.87
N ASP A 78 -9.44 -23.12 -2.79
CA ASP A 78 -10.45 -23.62 -1.84
C ASP A 78 -11.87 -23.13 -2.16
N ASP A 79 -12.06 -22.33 -3.21
CA ASP A 79 -13.35 -21.95 -3.77
C ASP A 79 -13.23 -21.63 -5.28
N PRO A 80 -13.28 -22.65 -6.13
CA PRO A 80 -13.14 -22.46 -7.58
C PRO A 80 -14.28 -21.68 -8.26
N SER A 81 -15.32 -21.30 -7.52
CA SER A 81 -16.44 -20.52 -8.04
C SER A 81 -16.14 -19.03 -8.17
N THR A 82 -15.06 -18.54 -7.56
CA THR A 82 -14.69 -17.13 -7.56
C THR A 82 -13.20 -16.92 -7.80
N SER A 83 -12.86 -15.81 -8.42
CA SER A 83 -11.50 -15.25 -8.52
C SER A 83 -11.41 -13.86 -7.87
N GLY A 84 -12.34 -13.54 -6.96
CA GLY A 84 -12.41 -12.23 -6.32
C GLY A 84 -13.30 -11.24 -7.06
N ILE A 85 -13.19 -9.97 -6.67
CA ILE A 85 -14.01 -8.89 -7.21
C ILE A 85 -13.13 -7.72 -7.65
N ALA A 86 -13.49 -7.08 -8.77
CA ALA A 86 -12.95 -5.79 -9.16
C ALA A 86 -13.94 -4.70 -8.71
N THR A 87 -13.46 -3.71 -7.98
CA THR A 87 -14.28 -2.58 -7.53
C THR A 87 -14.29 -1.42 -8.52
N LEU A 88 -13.27 -1.35 -9.39
CA LEU A 88 -13.15 -0.40 -10.50
C LEU A 88 -12.83 -1.13 -11.79
N THR A 89 -13.33 -0.60 -12.92
CA THR A 89 -12.90 -1.08 -14.24
C THR A 89 -11.52 -0.52 -14.61
N PRO A 90 -10.80 -1.13 -15.55
CA PRO A 90 -9.53 -0.58 -16.05
C PRO A 90 -9.64 0.87 -16.53
N GLU A 91 -10.74 1.23 -17.20
CA GLU A 91 -10.97 2.57 -17.71
C GLU A 91 -11.17 3.60 -16.58
N GLN A 92 -11.86 3.21 -15.50
CA GLN A 92 -12.03 4.06 -14.32
C GLN A 92 -10.69 4.26 -13.60
N ILE A 93 -9.87 3.22 -13.51
CA ILE A 93 -8.52 3.30 -12.95
C ILE A 93 -7.67 4.26 -13.79
N ASP A 94 -7.63 4.08 -15.10
CA ASP A 94 -6.87 4.91 -16.03
C ASP A 94 -7.28 6.38 -15.93
N GLU A 95 -8.57 6.67 -15.88
CA GLU A 95 -9.08 8.04 -15.74
C GLU A 95 -8.63 8.69 -14.43
N LEU A 96 -8.85 8.03 -13.29
CA LEU A 96 -8.52 8.59 -11.98
C LEU A 96 -6.99 8.76 -11.79
N VAL A 97 -6.21 7.77 -12.25
CA VAL A 97 -4.73 7.85 -12.24
C VAL A 97 -4.25 8.95 -13.17
N GLY A 98 -4.84 9.09 -14.38
CA GLY A 98 -4.53 10.15 -15.32
C GLY A 98 -4.75 11.54 -14.71
N ILE A 99 -5.93 11.79 -14.09
CA ILE A 99 -6.24 13.04 -13.40
C ILE A 99 -5.20 13.34 -12.31
N ALA A 100 -4.83 12.34 -11.50
CA ALA A 100 -3.84 12.52 -10.43
C ALA A 100 -2.48 12.96 -11.00
N VAL A 101 -1.97 12.24 -12.00
CA VAL A 101 -0.65 12.50 -12.59
C VAL A 101 -0.59 13.83 -13.31
N GLU A 102 -1.62 14.21 -14.07
CA GLU A 102 -1.75 15.52 -14.71
C GLU A 102 -1.68 16.67 -13.71
N ASN A 103 -2.22 16.47 -12.51
CA ASN A 103 -2.19 17.44 -11.40
C ASN A 103 -1.01 17.24 -10.43
N LYS A 104 0.00 16.44 -10.81
CA LYS A 104 1.21 16.16 -10.01
C LYS A 104 0.90 15.56 -8.64
N CYS A 105 -0.15 14.78 -8.55
CA CYS A 105 -0.52 14.05 -7.34
C CYS A 105 0.02 12.62 -7.37
N SER A 106 0.46 12.16 -6.21
CA SER A 106 0.75 10.75 -5.96
C SER A 106 -0.54 9.91 -5.95
N VAL A 107 -0.40 8.61 -6.15
CA VAL A 107 -1.51 7.64 -6.07
C VAL A 107 -1.07 6.47 -5.21
N ALA A 108 -1.93 6.02 -4.31
CA ALA A 108 -1.74 4.82 -3.49
C ALA A 108 -2.99 3.94 -3.60
N VAL A 109 -2.83 2.74 -4.16
CA VAL A 109 -3.96 1.88 -4.50
C VAL A 109 -3.93 0.59 -3.72
N HIS A 110 -5.01 0.29 -3.01
CA HIS A 110 -5.23 -1.03 -2.42
C HIS A 110 -5.34 -2.07 -3.54
N ALA A 111 -4.39 -3.00 -3.57
CA ALA A 111 -4.39 -4.15 -4.46
C ALA A 111 -3.73 -5.35 -3.74
N ILE A 112 -4.52 -6.35 -3.43
CA ILE A 112 -4.11 -7.55 -2.70
C ILE A 112 -3.86 -8.71 -3.64
N GLY A 113 -4.78 -8.99 -4.57
CA GLY A 113 -4.66 -10.08 -5.52
C GLY A 113 -3.66 -9.81 -6.65
N ASP A 114 -3.09 -10.87 -7.20
CA ASP A 114 -2.09 -10.80 -8.27
C ASP A 114 -2.62 -10.13 -9.54
N LEU A 115 -3.90 -10.33 -9.90
CA LEU A 115 -4.53 -9.61 -11.01
C LEU A 115 -4.80 -8.14 -10.67
N ALA A 116 -5.11 -7.82 -9.40
CA ALA A 116 -5.24 -6.43 -8.97
C ALA A 116 -3.92 -5.69 -9.10
N VAL A 117 -2.82 -6.27 -8.60
CA VAL A 117 -1.46 -5.70 -8.75
C VAL A 117 -1.12 -5.52 -10.23
N GLU A 118 -1.38 -6.52 -11.08
CA GLU A 118 -1.13 -6.44 -12.52
C GLU A 118 -1.87 -5.27 -13.18
N ARG A 119 -3.18 -5.12 -12.92
CA ARG A 119 -4.00 -4.02 -13.45
C ARG A 119 -3.48 -2.65 -13.05
N MET A 120 -3.00 -2.52 -11.81
CA MET A 120 -2.39 -1.27 -11.38
C MET A 120 -1.08 -0.98 -12.08
N LEU A 121 -0.25 -1.99 -12.29
CA LEU A 121 0.98 -1.82 -13.06
C LEU A 121 0.69 -1.46 -14.51
N ASP A 122 -0.38 -2.00 -15.11
CA ASP A 122 -0.83 -1.63 -16.46
C ASP A 122 -1.23 -0.14 -16.54
N ALA A 123 -1.95 0.35 -15.54
CA ALA A 123 -2.32 1.76 -15.47
C ALA A 123 -1.09 2.66 -15.25
N TYR A 124 -0.18 2.27 -14.36
CA TYR A 124 1.04 3.04 -14.09
C TYR A 124 2.01 3.05 -15.27
N ASP A 125 2.11 1.97 -16.04
CA ASP A 125 2.92 1.91 -17.27
C ASP A 125 2.49 2.93 -18.32
N LYS A 126 1.21 3.31 -18.36
CA LYS A 126 0.68 4.33 -19.29
C LYS A 126 1.11 5.75 -18.92
N VAL A 127 1.37 6.02 -17.64
CA VAL A 127 1.65 7.38 -17.13
C VAL A 127 3.09 7.58 -16.65
N THR A 128 3.87 6.48 -16.47
CA THR A 128 5.27 6.55 -16.04
C THR A 128 6.22 6.34 -17.21
N ASN A 129 6.91 7.35 -17.68
CA ASN A 129 7.92 7.26 -18.75
C ASN A 129 9.28 6.76 -18.20
N GLY A 130 9.31 5.60 -17.53
CA GLY A 130 10.54 4.99 -17.01
C GLY A 130 11.02 5.52 -15.66
N SER A 131 10.34 6.50 -15.07
CA SER A 131 10.64 7.02 -13.73
C SER A 131 9.34 7.28 -12.96
N ASN A 132 9.42 7.29 -11.63
CA ASN A 132 8.27 7.49 -10.73
C ASN A 132 8.48 8.70 -9.79
N PRO A 133 8.59 9.93 -10.30
CA PRO A 133 8.83 11.10 -9.47
C PRO A 133 7.64 11.43 -8.55
N LEU A 134 6.44 10.99 -8.90
CA LEU A 134 5.23 11.16 -8.09
C LEU A 134 5.06 10.09 -7.02
N ARG A 135 5.98 9.12 -6.94
CA ARG A 135 5.95 8.04 -5.94
C ARG A 135 4.62 7.30 -5.93
N LEU A 136 4.13 6.96 -7.15
CA LEU A 136 2.96 6.10 -7.31
C LEU A 136 3.24 4.77 -6.61
N GLY A 137 2.28 4.27 -5.84
CA GLY A 137 2.47 3.09 -5.02
C GLY A 137 1.27 2.17 -4.99
N ILE A 138 1.52 0.95 -4.54
CA ILE A 138 0.49 -0.08 -4.31
C ILE A 138 0.50 -0.43 -2.83
N VAL A 139 -0.68 -0.44 -2.23
CA VAL A 139 -0.89 -0.80 -0.82
C VAL A 139 -1.19 -2.29 -0.76
N HIS A 140 -0.64 -2.94 0.23
CA HIS A 140 -0.65 -4.38 0.53
C HIS A 140 0.32 -5.18 -0.32
N VAL A 141 0.17 -5.27 -1.64
CA VAL A 141 1.07 -6.09 -2.50
C VAL A 141 1.22 -7.51 -1.93
N GLN A 142 0.09 -8.12 -1.52
CA GLN A 142 0.13 -9.36 -0.75
C GLN A 142 0.41 -10.57 -1.62
N ILE A 143 -0.43 -10.79 -2.64
CA ILE A 143 -0.32 -11.95 -3.53
C ILE A 143 0.38 -11.53 -4.81
N THR A 144 1.58 -12.04 -5.01
CA THR A 144 2.45 -11.63 -6.11
C THR A 144 3.25 -12.80 -6.65
N ASP A 145 3.74 -12.63 -7.86
CA ASP A 145 4.80 -13.45 -8.44
C ASP A 145 6.07 -12.63 -8.71
N ARG A 146 7.16 -13.31 -9.03
CA ARG A 146 8.45 -12.67 -9.32
C ARG A 146 8.35 -11.64 -10.45
N ALA A 147 7.56 -11.90 -11.48
CA ALA A 147 7.43 -11.02 -12.64
C ALA A 147 6.75 -9.69 -12.29
N LEU A 148 5.73 -9.72 -11.41
CA LEU A 148 5.09 -8.52 -10.89
C LEU A 148 6.05 -7.68 -10.07
N LEU A 149 6.82 -8.30 -9.17
CA LEU A 149 7.82 -7.59 -8.35
C LEU A 149 8.93 -6.97 -9.21
N GLU A 150 9.44 -7.68 -10.20
CA GLU A 150 10.41 -7.13 -11.16
C GLU A 150 9.84 -5.97 -11.97
N ARG A 151 8.54 -6.02 -12.30
CA ARG A 151 7.87 -4.93 -12.98
C ARG A 151 7.75 -3.69 -12.08
N MET A 152 7.41 -3.87 -10.79
CA MET A 152 7.43 -2.80 -9.79
C MET A 152 8.82 -2.17 -9.66
N ALA A 153 9.86 -2.99 -9.54
CA ALA A 153 11.25 -2.54 -9.43
C ALA A 153 11.69 -1.70 -10.62
N ARG A 154 11.44 -2.18 -11.85
CA ARG A 154 11.79 -1.43 -13.09
C ARG A 154 11.18 -0.03 -13.16
N ARG A 155 10.06 0.19 -12.50
CA ARG A 155 9.32 1.47 -12.49
C ARG A 155 9.46 2.21 -11.16
N SER A 156 10.21 1.67 -10.21
CA SER A 156 10.30 2.20 -8.83
C SER A 156 8.92 2.45 -8.19
N ILE A 157 7.96 1.57 -8.46
CA ILE A 157 6.63 1.65 -7.85
C ILE A 157 6.76 1.29 -6.36
N LEU A 158 6.21 2.14 -5.49
CA LEU A 158 6.29 1.96 -4.05
C LEU A 158 5.40 0.79 -3.59
N ALA A 159 5.90 0.01 -2.64
CA ALA A 159 5.13 -1.00 -1.92
C ALA A 159 4.84 -0.50 -0.50
N HIS A 160 3.55 -0.32 -0.17
CA HIS A 160 3.08 0.05 1.17
C HIS A 160 2.52 -1.19 1.85
N VAL A 161 3.34 -1.91 2.60
CA VAL A 161 3.01 -3.26 3.09
C VAL A 161 2.81 -3.32 4.60
N GLN A 162 2.08 -4.36 5.03
CA GLN A 162 1.69 -4.60 6.41
C GLN A 162 2.21 -5.97 6.87
N PRO A 163 3.46 -6.08 7.35
CA PRO A 163 4.01 -7.36 7.78
C PRO A 163 3.19 -8.06 8.86
N ILE A 164 2.48 -7.31 9.70
CA ILE A 164 1.62 -7.83 10.75
C ILE A 164 0.50 -8.74 10.22
N PHE A 165 0.06 -8.56 8.97
CA PHE A 165 -0.97 -9.41 8.34
C PHE A 165 -0.56 -10.88 8.26
N LEU A 166 0.74 -11.18 8.27
CA LEU A 166 1.24 -12.56 8.37
C LEU A 166 0.70 -13.30 9.59
N GLN A 167 0.32 -12.60 10.67
CA GLN A 167 -0.17 -13.23 11.87
C GLN A 167 -1.46 -14.03 11.65
N TYR A 168 -2.29 -13.58 10.72
CA TYR A 168 -3.51 -14.26 10.31
C TYR A 168 -3.34 -14.97 8.95
N ASP A 169 -2.82 -14.30 7.96
CA ASP A 169 -2.87 -14.75 6.57
C ASP A 169 -2.03 -16.01 6.31
N THR A 170 -0.98 -16.26 7.09
CA THR A 170 -0.23 -17.52 7.02
C THR A 170 -1.07 -18.76 7.30
N THR A 171 -2.23 -18.60 7.94
CA THR A 171 -3.15 -19.72 8.21
C THR A 171 -4.06 -20.08 7.04
N ILE A 172 -4.15 -19.20 6.04
CA ILE A 172 -5.08 -19.35 4.94
C ILE A 172 -4.43 -19.20 3.56
N ALA A 173 -3.24 -18.61 3.46
CA ALA A 173 -2.65 -18.23 2.17
C ALA A 173 -2.50 -19.42 1.21
N GLU A 174 -1.91 -20.53 1.65
CA GLU A 174 -1.72 -21.70 0.80
C GLU A 174 -3.04 -22.35 0.38
N ASP A 175 -4.03 -22.41 1.28
CA ASP A 175 -5.36 -22.90 0.94
C ASP A 175 -6.04 -22.02 -0.11
N ARG A 176 -5.84 -20.69 -0.03
CA ARG A 176 -6.46 -19.71 -0.93
C ARG A 176 -5.84 -19.72 -2.32
N VAL A 177 -4.51 -19.71 -2.41
CA VAL A 177 -3.81 -19.43 -3.66
C VAL A 177 -2.88 -20.56 -4.12
N GLY A 178 -2.74 -21.62 -3.33
CA GLY A 178 -1.82 -22.73 -3.58
C GLY A 178 -0.39 -22.41 -3.14
N ALA A 179 0.38 -23.47 -2.86
CA ALA A 179 1.74 -23.36 -2.32
C ALA A 179 2.70 -22.60 -3.26
N GLU A 180 2.58 -22.77 -4.57
CA GLU A 180 3.43 -22.11 -5.55
C GLU A 180 3.29 -20.58 -5.46
N LEU A 181 2.06 -20.05 -5.55
CA LEU A 181 1.84 -18.60 -5.50
C LEU A 181 2.03 -18.04 -4.09
N ALA A 182 1.70 -18.82 -3.05
CA ALA A 182 1.96 -18.43 -1.67
C ALA A 182 3.46 -18.22 -1.40
N SER A 183 4.35 -19.03 -2.00
CA SER A 183 5.79 -18.94 -1.81
C SER A 183 6.42 -17.65 -2.36
N THR A 184 5.74 -16.96 -3.27
CA THR A 184 6.17 -15.68 -3.85
C THR A 184 5.35 -14.49 -3.33
N SER A 185 4.49 -14.72 -2.35
CA SER A 185 3.60 -13.73 -1.74
C SER A 185 4.18 -13.20 -0.43
N TYR A 186 3.79 -11.98 -0.03
CA TYR A 186 4.38 -11.29 1.14
C TYR A 186 5.91 -11.25 1.06
N ALA A 187 6.46 -10.99 -0.12
CA ALA A 187 7.85 -11.20 -0.49
C ALA A 187 8.73 -10.01 -0.08
N PHE A 188 8.83 -9.73 1.22
CA PHE A 188 9.45 -8.52 1.75
C PHE A 188 10.95 -8.46 1.45
N ARG A 189 11.67 -9.57 1.60
CA ARG A 189 13.09 -9.64 1.27
C ARG A 189 13.33 -9.51 -0.23
N THR A 190 12.52 -10.19 -1.03
CA THR A 190 12.60 -10.07 -2.49
C THR A 190 12.34 -8.62 -2.95
N MET A 191 11.41 -7.89 -2.33
CA MET A 191 11.19 -6.46 -2.61
C MET A 191 12.45 -5.63 -2.34
N GLU A 192 13.10 -5.84 -1.20
CA GLU A 192 14.36 -5.18 -0.84
C GLU A 192 15.49 -5.53 -1.82
N GLU A 193 15.67 -6.80 -2.15
CA GLU A 193 16.71 -7.26 -3.08
C GLU A 193 16.53 -6.71 -4.50
N LEU A 194 15.29 -6.47 -4.92
CA LEU A 194 14.97 -5.85 -6.20
C LEU A 194 15.06 -4.32 -6.16
N GLY A 195 15.27 -3.73 -4.99
CA GLY A 195 15.32 -2.27 -4.82
C GLY A 195 13.97 -1.58 -4.98
N ILE A 196 12.86 -2.28 -4.71
CA ILE A 196 11.53 -1.68 -4.65
C ILE A 196 11.49 -0.77 -3.42
N PRO A 197 11.10 0.51 -3.54
CA PRO A 197 10.92 1.36 -2.37
C PRO A 197 9.77 0.84 -1.50
N VAL A 198 10.07 0.48 -0.25
CA VAL A 198 9.11 -0.14 0.67
C VAL A 198 8.80 0.79 1.84
N SER A 199 7.54 0.87 2.24
CA SER A 199 7.10 1.48 3.48
C SER A 199 6.22 0.53 4.27
N TYR A 200 6.40 0.50 5.61
CA TYR A 200 5.62 -0.33 6.51
C TYR A 200 4.56 0.45 7.25
N GLY A 201 3.43 -0.19 7.49
CA GLY A 201 2.34 0.28 8.33
C GLY A 201 1.56 -0.90 8.90
N THR A 202 0.60 -0.65 9.78
CA THR A 202 -0.26 -1.67 10.37
C THR A 202 -1.66 -1.69 9.78
N ASP A 203 -1.99 -0.68 8.97
CA ASP A 203 -3.35 -0.48 8.45
C ASP A 203 -4.40 -0.34 9.56
N SER A 204 -4.00 0.31 10.68
CA SER A 204 -4.90 0.51 11.81
C SER A 204 -6.20 1.23 11.38
N PRO A 205 -7.37 0.78 11.85
CA PRO A 205 -7.60 -0.16 12.96
C PRO A 205 -7.75 -1.64 12.54
N VAL A 206 -7.35 -2.03 11.32
CA VAL A 206 -7.36 -3.44 10.90
C VAL A 206 -6.45 -4.24 11.83
N GLU A 207 -5.25 -3.72 12.08
CA GLU A 207 -4.31 -4.27 13.06
C GLU A 207 -3.92 -3.23 14.11
N ASP A 208 -3.32 -3.68 15.21
CA ASP A 208 -2.85 -2.83 16.31
C ASP A 208 -1.80 -1.81 15.82
N LEU A 209 -1.85 -0.61 16.38
CA LEU A 209 -0.86 0.47 16.14
C LEU A 209 0.56 0.12 16.58
N ASN A 210 0.78 -0.98 17.31
CA ASN A 210 2.07 -1.33 17.87
C ASN A 210 3.11 -1.66 16.78
N PRO A 211 4.11 -0.79 16.53
CA PRO A 211 5.09 -1.00 15.47
C PRO A 211 6.01 -2.19 15.73
N TRP A 212 6.24 -2.54 17.00
CA TRP A 212 7.14 -3.65 17.35
C TRP A 212 6.61 -5.00 16.90
N ARG A 213 5.30 -5.21 16.97
CA ARG A 213 4.68 -6.44 16.45
C ARG A 213 4.80 -6.52 14.94
N ASN A 214 4.62 -5.39 14.26
CA ASN A 214 4.77 -5.31 12.81
C ASN A 214 6.21 -5.61 12.38
N LEU A 215 7.21 -4.99 13.05
CA LEU A 215 8.63 -5.27 12.81
C LEU A 215 8.98 -6.74 13.09
N ALA A 216 8.51 -7.29 14.21
CA ALA A 216 8.73 -8.70 14.55
C ALA A 216 8.18 -9.63 13.48
N SER A 217 7.00 -9.35 12.93
CA SER A 217 6.41 -10.13 11.84
C SER A 217 7.27 -10.14 10.58
N ALA A 218 7.86 -9.00 10.20
CA ALA A 218 8.76 -8.91 9.03
C ALA A 218 10.07 -9.68 9.24
N VAL A 219 10.61 -9.62 10.46
CA VAL A 219 11.93 -10.19 10.79
C VAL A 219 11.87 -11.69 11.04
N THR A 220 10.83 -12.16 11.71
CA THR A 220 10.74 -13.57 12.14
C THR A 220 9.81 -14.41 11.28
N ARG A 221 8.80 -13.79 10.67
CA ARG A 221 7.70 -14.46 9.95
C ARG A 221 7.03 -15.59 10.74
N THR A 222 7.09 -15.47 12.07
CA THR A 222 6.55 -16.44 13.03
C THR A 222 5.30 -15.85 13.66
N ARG A 223 4.27 -16.66 13.80
CA ARG A 223 3.06 -16.27 14.53
C ARG A 223 3.36 -16.06 16.01
N PHE A 224 2.75 -15.04 16.61
CA PHE A 224 2.93 -14.76 18.04
C PHE A 224 2.23 -15.77 18.94
N GLU A 225 1.22 -16.42 18.41
CA GLU A 225 0.49 -17.47 19.12
C GLU A 225 0.88 -18.85 18.61
N GLY A 226 1.07 -19.77 19.54
CA GLY A 226 1.53 -21.12 19.25
C GLY A 226 3.04 -21.19 19.00
N ASN A 227 3.54 -22.36 18.66
CA ASN A 227 4.95 -22.63 18.34
C ASN A 227 5.10 -22.94 16.85
N ALA A 228 4.52 -22.11 15.99
CA ALA A 228 4.61 -22.30 14.56
C ALA A 228 6.04 -22.01 14.06
N ALA A 229 6.51 -22.79 13.09
CA ALA A 229 7.73 -22.46 12.37
C ALA A 229 7.55 -21.16 11.57
N PRO A 230 8.64 -20.45 11.26
CA PRO A 230 8.57 -19.31 10.35
C PRO A 230 7.96 -19.69 9.00
N TRP A 231 7.02 -18.89 8.51
CA TRP A 231 6.40 -19.10 7.21
C TRP A 231 7.26 -18.45 6.12
N HIS A 232 7.78 -19.23 5.17
CA HIS A 232 8.71 -18.77 4.13
C HIS A 232 9.88 -17.96 4.72
N PRO A 233 10.76 -18.57 5.54
CA PRO A 233 11.85 -17.88 6.25
C PRO A 233 12.86 -17.20 5.33
N GLU A 234 12.94 -17.61 4.06
CA GLU A 234 13.73 -16.97 3.02
C GLU A 234 13.31 -15.52 2.75
N GLU A 235 12.07 -15.15 3.08
CA GLU A 235 11.53 -13.81 2.93
C GLU A 235 11.64 -12.96 4.22
N CYS A 236 12.34 -13.44 5.26
CA CYS A 236 12.68 -12.63 6.42
C CYS A 236 13.61 -11.48 6.03
N VAL A 237 13.33 -10.30 6.56
CA VAL A 237 14.23 -9.14 6.46
C VAL A 237 15.03 -8.97 7.75
N THR A 238 16.14 -8.23 7.69
CA THR A 238 16.90 -7.86 8.90
C THR A 238 16.14 -6.81 9.72
N VAL A 239 16.47 -6.71 11.02
CA VAL A 239 15.91 -5.67 11.89
C VAL A 239 16.18 -4.27 11.33
N ALA A 240 17.37 -4.03 10.78
CA ALA A 240 17.73 -2.72 10.20
C ALA A 240 16.85 -2.40 8.99
N GLN A 241 16.63 -3.33 8.07
CA GLN A 241 15.75 -3.15 6.92
C GLN A 241 14.30 -2.90 7.35
N ALA A 242 13.79 -3.65 8.33
CA ALA A 242 12.44 -3.46 8.84
C ALA A 242 12.26 -2.07 9.49
N VAL A 243 13.25 -1.61 10.26
CA VAL A 243 13.23 -0.26 10.86
C VAL A 243 13.32 0.81 9.78
N ASP A 244 14.21 0.66 8.79
CA ASP A 244 14.32 1.61 7.68
C ASP A 244 13.01 1.71 6.88
N ALA A 245 12.36 0.60 6.57
CA ALA A 245 11.07 0.60 5.87
C ALA A 245 9.95 1.29 6.69
N TYR A 246 9.96 1.12 8.01
CA TYR A 246 8.99 1.75 8.91
C TYR A 246 9.24 3.24 9.14
N THR A 247 10.46 3.72 8.98
CA THR A 247 10.89 5.10 9.28
C THR A 247 11.31 5.85 8.01
N ALA A 248 12.50 5.60 7.49
CA ALA A 248 13.03 6.27 6.30
C ALA A 248 12.21 6.00 5.04
N GLY A 249 11.78 4.74 4.83
CA GLY A 249 10.90 4.36 3.72
C GLY A 249 9.54 5.04 3.79
N SER A 250 8.94 5.12 4.98
CA SER A 250 7.66 5.83 5.17
C SER A 250 7.81 7.35 5.00
N ALA A 251 8.93 7.93 5.44
CA ALA A 251 9.24 9.34 5.20
C ALA A 251 9.44 9.62 3.70
N PHE A 252 10.16 8.73 3.00
CA PHE A 252 10.29 8.82 1.54
C PHE A 252 8.93 8.75 0.86
N ALA A 253 8.07 7.81 1.24
CA ALA A 253 6.74 7.67 0.66
C ALA A 253 5.88 8.95 0.81
N SER A 254 6.11 9.75 1.85
CA SER A 254 5.42 11.02 2.11
C SER A 254 6.16 12.27 1.62
N PHE A 255 7.25 12.14 0.87
CA PHE A 255 8.09 13.27 0.43
C PHE A 255 8.68 14.10 1.59
N GLU A 256 8.95 13.46 2.72
CA GLU A 256 9.41 14.11 3.94
C GLU A 256 10.76 13.56 4.46
N GLU A 257 11.49 12.81 3.65
CA GLU A 257 12.76 12.16 3.98
C GLU A 257 13.88 13.15 4.38
N GLN A 258 13.72 14.43 4.05
CA GLN A 258 14.65 15.49 4.46
C GLN A 258 14.41 15.97 5.89
N THR A 259 13.25 15.65 6.47
CA THR A 259 12.83 16.16 7.79
C THR A 259 12.36 15.08 8.75
N LYS A 260 12.20 13.86 8.27
CA LYS A 260 11.67 12.71 9.03
C LYS A 260 12.41 11.42 8.69
N GLY A 261 12.14 10.38 9.46
CA GLY A 261 12.58 9.01 9.20
C GLY A 261 14.01 8.68 9.64
N ARG A 262 14.79 9.67 10.08
CA ARG A 262 16.16 9.46 10.57
C ARG A 262 16.46 10.38 11.77
N LEU A 263 17.34 9.90 12.65
CA LEU A 263 17.94 10.71 13.72
C LEU A 263 19.33 11.13 13.22
N LEU A 264 19.40 12.29 12.56
CA LEU A 264 20.64 12.87 12.08
C LEU A 264 20.98 14.09 12.96
N PRO A 265 22.30 14.40 13.16
CA PRO A 265 22.72 15.60 13.89
C PRO A 265 22.30 16.87 13.15
#